data_63a913394c929cd0ef625019aa172867
#
_entry.id   63a913394c929cd0ef625019aa172867
#
_cell.length_a   1.000
_cell.length_b   1.000
_cell.length_c   1.000
_cell.angle_alpha   90.00
_cell.angle_beta   90.00
_cell.angle_gamma   90.00
#
_symmetry.space_group_name_H-M   'P 1'
#
loop_
_entity.id
_entity.type
_entity.pdbx_description
1 polymer ?
#
loop_
_entity_poly.entity_id
_entity_poly.type
_entity_poly.pdbx_seq_one_letter_code
_entity_poly.pdbx_strand_id
1 'polypeptide(L)'
;VKYMVKNTLEPLCKGKTPPEILSLRIADIACGSGIFLEEAYQYLVDFCTEWYKLNDKAHLLVVEEGVEKLPLVDKKAILTNCIYGVDIDIHAVEVSKFSLLLKLIENETEPSVMSSKPILPDLEENIKCGNSLVTDEDVEGLNITMEDLINIRPFDWQEINGGDKFDVIIGNPPYVKTEDIKKLHTNAEVKIYKKYGSSHKQFDKYYLFIEKALDLINENGLMCYIVPNKFLHTESAEKLRLMIKDKIVKLDDFGAVQLFKDKTIYSSILTVGTTNVEKLAYRTVDNVAHLWNDEVEQYSLIPKQGLNCMPWAENSNINDDSPWLVSDDDVYLSMMKKARAKIVSLADIVDIYNGIQTLSLIHI
;
A
#
# COMPACT_ATOMS: atom_id res chain seq x y z
N VAL A 1 9.55 4.72 -3.35
CA VAL A 1 8.66 4.24 -4.41
C VAL A 1 9.33 3.11 -5.17
N LYS A 2 10.45 3.31 -5.87
CA LYS A 2 11.17 2.30 -6.69
C LYS A 2 11.36 0.96 -5.98
N TYR A 3 11.84 0.98 -4.74
CA TYR A 3 12.01 -0.22 -3.93
C TYR A 3 10.69 -1.00 -3.74
N MET A 4 9.59 -0.33 -3.41
CA MET A 4 8.28 -0.96 -3.25
C MET A 4 7.81 -1.60 -4.55
N VAL A 5 7.87 -0.84 -5.66
CA VAL A 5 7.48 -1.32 -6.99
C VAL A 5 8.30 -2.54 -7.40
N LYS A 6 9.64 -2.47 -7.33
CA LYS A 6 10.52 -3.60 -7.67
C LYS A 6 10.15 -4.83 -6.86
N ASN A 7 10.12 -4.73 -5.54
CA ASN A 7 9.88 -5.87 -4.64
C ASN A 7 8.47 -6.48 -4.76
N THR A 8 7.51 -5.71 -5.28
CA THR A 8 6.13 -6.18 -5.46
C THR A 8 5.94 -6.78 -6.85
N LEU A 9 6.51 -6.16 -7.90
CA LEU A 9 6.31 -6.59 -9.28
C LEU A 9 7.29 -7.68 -9.72
N GLU A 10 8.54 -7.67 -9.23
CA GLU A 10 9.56 -8.65 -9.64
C GLU A 10 9.10 -10.10 -9.47
N PRO A 11 8.53 -10.53 -8.33
CA PRO A 11 8.04 -11.90 -8.17
C PRO A 11 6.91 -12.25 -9.14
N LEU A 12 6.06 -11.29 -9.48
CA LEU A 12 4.91 -11.47 -10.37
C LEU A 12 5.31 -11.48 -11.85
N CYS A 13 6.35 -10.73 -12.22
CA CYS A 13 6.87 -10.68 -13.59
C CYS A 13 7.82 -11.86 -13.90
N LYS A 14 8.41 -12.46 -12.87
CA LYS A 14 9.39 -13.55 -13.05
C LYS A 14 8.85 -14.69 -13.89
N GLY A 15 9.54 -14.99 -15.00
CA GLY A 15 9.16 -16.06 -15.92
C GLY A 15 8.05 -15.71 -16.91
N LYS A 16 7.48 -14.50 -16.85
CA LYS A 16 6.47 -14.03 -17.80
C LYS A 16 7.11 -13.45 -19.07
N THR A 17 6.38 -13.57 -20.16
CA THR A 17 6.68 -12.93 -21.44
C THR A 17 5.98 -11.56 -21.53
N PRO A 18 6.44 -10.65 -22.41
CA PRO A 18 5.77 -9.36 -22.59
C PRO A 18 4.26 -9.43 -22.88
N PRO A 19 3.73 -10.36 -23.70
CA PRO A 19 2.29 -10.54 -23.84
C PRO A 19 1.58 -10.93 -22.53
N GLU A 20 2.23 -11.74 -21.67
CA GLU A 20 1.66 -12.12 -20.36
C GLU A 20 1.71 -10.97 -19.35
N ILE A 21 2.66 -10.04 -19.50
CA ILE A 21 2.70 -8.80 -18.70
C ILE A 21 1.47 -7.93 -18.96
N LEU A 22 0.96 -7.89 -20.19
CA LEU A 22 -0.23 -7.11 -20.54
C LEU A 22 -1.52 -7.59 -19.84
N SER A 23 -1.49 -8.77 -19.22
CA SER A 23 -2.61 -9.28 -18.41
C SER A 23 -2.56 -8.82 -16.95
N LEU A 24 -1.45 -8.25 -16.49
CA LEU A 24 -1.33 -7.76 -15.12
C LEU A 24 -2.17 -6.49 -14.90
N ARG A 25 -2.78 -6.40 -13.75
CA ARG A 25 -3.61 -5.28 -13.31
C ARG A 25 -3.05 -4.71 -12.02
N ILE A 26 -2.51 -3.49 -12.11
CA ILE A 26 -1.82 -2.80 -11.02
C ILE A 26 -2.59 -1.53 -10.70
N ALA A 27 -2.98 -1.35 -9.44
CA ALA A 27 -3.75 -0.19 -9.02
C ALA A 27 -3.11 0.53 -7.83
N ASP A 28 -3.35 1.85 -7.77
CA ASP A 28 -3.23 2.66 -6.56
C ASP A 28 -4.59 3.28 -6.26
N ILE A 29 -5.21 2.88 -5.15
CA ILE A 29 -6.56 3.29 -4.78
C ILE A 29 -6.60 4.59 -3.95
N ALA A 30 -5.48 5.30 -3.87
CA ALA A 30 -5.32 6.66 -3.34
C ALA A 30 -4.15 7.32 -4.09
N CYS A 31 -4.25 7.35 -5.43
CA CYS A 31 -3.10 7.53 -6.30
C CYS A 31 -2.47 8.93 -6.24
N GLY A 32 -3.18 9.93 -5.75
CA GLY A 32 -2.68 11.30 -5.71
C GLY A 32 -2.21 11.77 -7.08
N SER A 33 -0.97 12.22 -7.17
CA SER A 33 -0.34 12.63 -8.44
C SER A 33 0.20 11.48 -9.30
N GLY A 34 -0.03 10.21 -8.93
CA GLY A 34 0.31 9.04 -9.73
C GLY A 34 1.73 8.52 -9.61
N ILE A 35 2.51 8.95 -8.61
CA ILE A 35 3.94 8.60 -8.50
C ILE A 35 4.22 7.09 -8.41
N PHE A 36 3.35 6.31 -7.78
CA PHE A 36 3.46 4.85 -7.73
C PHE A 36 3.10 4.22 -9.07
N LEU A 37 2.11 4.78 -9.75
CA LEU A 37 1.66 4.33 -11.07
C LEU A 37 2.71 4.59 -12.15
N GLU A 38 3.34 5.77 -12.14
CA GLU A 38 4.46 6.10 -13.04
C GLU A 38 5.63 5.11 -12.88
N GLU A 39 5.99 4.82 -11.64
CA GLU A 39 7.09 3.90 -11.37
C GLU A 39 6.74 2.45 -11.73
N ALA A 40 5.48 2.01 -11.48
CA ALA A 40 5.01 0.70 -11.89
C ALA A 40 5.01 0.56 -13.43
N TYR A 41 4.52 1.58 -14.12
CA TYR A 41 4.58 1.65 -15.57
C TYR A 41 6.03 1.55 -16.09
N GLN A 42 6.94 2.35 -15.54
CA GLN A 42 8.35 2.33 -15.94
C GLN A 42 8.97 0.95 -15.72
N TYR A 43 8.69 0.33 -14.57
CA TYR A 43 9.19 -1.01 -14.25
C TYR A 43 8.75 -2.05 -15.30
N LEU A 44 7.49 -2.02 -15.72
CA LEU A 44 6.99 -2.96 -16.74
C LEU A 44 7.61 -2.70 -18.12
N VAL A 45 7.80 -1.44 -18.50
CA VAL A 45 8.48 -1.06 -19.74
C VAL A 45 9.92 -1.56 -19.74
N ASP A 46 10.66 -1.35 -18.66
CA ASP A 46 12.04 -1.80 -18.51
C ASP A 46 12.12 -3.34 -18.53
N PHE A 47 11.23 -4.02 -17.82
CA PHE A 47 11.15 -5.48 -17.82
C PHE A 47 10.92 -6.04 -19.21
N CYS A 48 9.96 -5.53 -19.96
CA CYS A 48 9.69 -5.97 -21.33
C CYS A 48 10.87 -5.69 -22.26
N THR A 49 11.50 -4.52 -22.14
CA THR A 49 12.68 -4.16 -22.94
C THR A 49 13.82 -5.14 -22.70
N GLU A 50 14.16 -5.41 -21.44
CA GLU A 50 15.22 -6.36 -21.10
C GLU A 50 14.86 -7.80 -21.49
N TRP A 51 13.60 -8.19 -21.39
CA TRP A 51 13.15 -9.51 -21.83
C TRP A 51 13.42 -9.74 -23.34
N TYR A 52 13.11 -8.73 -24.17
CA TYR A 52 13.37 -8.81 -25.61
C TYR A 52 14.87 -8.92 -25.93
N LYS A 53 15.73 -8.20 -25.22
CA LYS A 53 17.19 -8.27 -25.37
C LYS A 53 17.73 -9.65 -25.00
N LEU A 54 17.29 -10.21 -23.89
CA LEU A 54 17.79 -11.47 -23.36
C LEU A 54 17.29 -12.71 -24.12
N ASN A 55 16.20 -12.60 -24.89
CA ASN A 55 15.59 -13.73 -25.61
C ASN A 55 15.78 -13.66 -27.14
N ASP A 56 16.85 -13.07 -27.63
CA ASP A 56 17.20 -12.92 -29.05
C ASP A 56 16.09 -12.25 -29.90
N LYS A 57 15.28 -11.40 -29.28
CA LYS A 57 14.19 -10.65 -29.91
C LYS A 57 14.43 -9.14 -29.94
N ALA A 58 15.68 -8.72 -29.77
CA ALA A 58 16.05 -7.30 -29.84
C ALA A 58 15.64 -6.61 -31.16
N HIS A 59 15.47 -7.37 -32.26
CA HIS A 59 14.97 -6.86 -33.53
C HIS A 59 13.52 -6.34 -33.46
N LEU A 60 12.78 -6.60 -32.38
CA LEU A 60 11.45 -6.05 -32.13
C LEU A 60 11.50 -4.71 -31.37
N LEU A 61 12.68 -4.33 -30.88
CA LEU A 61 12.91 -3.03 -30.26
C LEU A 61 13.18 -1.96 -31.33
N VAL A 62 12.82 -0.73 -31.01
CA VAL A 62 13.16 0.42 -31.84
C VAL A 62 14.53 0.94 -31.40
N VAL A 63 15.41 1.21 -32.37
CA VAL A 63 16.72 1.81 -32.09
C VAL A 63 16.66 3.28 -32.50
N GLU A 64 16.75 4.16 -31.51
CA GLU A 64 16.81 5.60 -31.71
C GLU A 64 18.02 6.18 -30.97
N GLU A 65 18.84 6.97 -31.68
CA GLU A 65 20.08 7.57 -31.14
C GLU A 65 21.01 6.53 -30.47
N GLY A 66 20.99 5.28 -30.97
CA GLY A 66 21.79 4.18 -30.42
C GLY A 66 21.24 3.53 -29.18
N VAL A 67 20.03 3.91 -28.72
CA VAL A 67 19.34 3.32 -27.57
C VAL A 67 18.22 2.40 -28.05
N GLU A 68 18.23 1.16 -27.58
CA GLU A 68 17.16 0.20 -27.81
C GLU A 68 16.02 0.43 -26.81
N LYS A 69 14.83 0.64 -27.31
CA LYS A 69 13.64 0.91 -26.51
C LYS A 69 12.41 0.15 -27.02
N LEU A 70 11.46 -0.05 -26.14
CA LEU A 70 10.18 -0.67 -26.48
C LEU A 70 9.40 0.24 -27.46
N PRO A 71 8.76 -0.32 -28.50
CA PRO A 71 7.92 0.45 -29.41
C PRO A 71 6.83 1.23 -28.67
N LEU A 72 6.48 2.42 -29.13
CA LEU A 72 5.45 3.27 -28.50
C LEU A 72 4.10 2.56 -28.40
N VAL A 73 3.76 1.68 -29.37
CA VAL A 73 2.53 0.88 -29.34
C VAL A 73 2.47 -0.06 -28.14
N ASP A 74 3.60 -0.68 -27.82
CA ASP A 74 3.69 -1.61 -26.68
C ASP A 74 3.71 -0.84 -25.35
N LYS A 75 4.38 0.31 -25.29
CA LYS A 75 4.33 1.23 -24.16
C LYS A 75 2.89 1.68 -23.87
N LYS A 76 2.11 2.05 -24.91
CA LYS A 76 0.69 2.39 -24.77
C LYS A 76 -0.12 1.21 -24.24
N ALA A 77 0.11 0.02 -24.78
CA ALA A 77 -0.59 -1.19 -24.34
C ALA A 77 -0.34 -1.49 -22.86
N ILE A 78 0.91 -1.34 -22.39
CA ILE A 78 1.25 -1.48 -20.95
C ILE A 78 0.48 -0.43 -20.13
N LEU A 79 0.51 0.83 -20.56
CA LEU A 79 -0.15 1.92 -19.83
C LEU A 79 -1.67 1.68 -19.69
N THR A 80 -2.33 1.35 -20.80
CA THR A 80 -3.80 1.22 -20.82
C THR A 80 -4.32 -0.09 -20.26
N ASN A 81 -3.53 -1.18 -20.32
CA ASN A 81 -3.99 -2.47 -19.84
C ASN A 81 -3.56 -2.76 -18.40
N CYS A 82 -2.44 -2.18 -17.93
CA CYS A 82 -1.85 -2.61 -16.66
C CYS A 82 -2.00 -1.59 -15.54
N ILE A 83 -2.18 -0.31 -15.83
CA ILE A 83 -2.07 0.77 -14.84
C ILE A 83 -3.43 1.39 -14.55
N TYR A 84 -3.83 1.38 -13.29
CA TYR A 84 -5.12 1.87 -12.81
C TYR A 84 -4.97 2.74 -11.56
N GLY A 85 -5.83 3.73 -11.39
CA GLY A 85 -5.77 4.59 -10.21
C GLY A 85 -7.12 5.18 -9.84
N VAL A 86 -7.33 5.40 -8.54
CA VAL A 86 -8.49 6.12 -8.02
C VAL A 86 -8.03 7.13 -7.00
N ASP A 87 -8.52 8.35 -7.08
CA ASP A 87 -8.34 9.37 -6.04
C ASP A 87 -9.62 10.20 -5.88
N ILE A 88 -9.87 10.69 -4.67
CA ILE A 88 -11.02 11.52 -4.36
C ILE A 88 -10.88 12.96 -4.91
N ASP A 89 -9.64 13.42 -5.10
CA ASP A 89 -9.34 14.74 -5.61
C ASP A 89 -9.23 14.74 -7.13
N ILE A 90 -10.17 15.39 -7.82
CA ILE A 90 -10.19 15.49 -9.27
C ILE A 90 -8.91 16.14 -9.84
N HIS A 91 -8.32 17.10 -9.12
CA HIS A 91 -7.07 17.74 -9.59
C HIS A 91 -5.89 16.78 -9.50
N ALA A 92 -5.83 15.94 -8.47
CA ALA A 92 -4.83 14.89 -8.35
C ALA A 92 -4.97 13.87 -9.48
N VAL A 93 -6.21 13.46 -9.82
CA VAL A 93 -6.51 12.57 -10.94
C VAL A 93 -6.01 13.16 -12.27
N GLU A 94 -6.31 14.43 -12.55
CA GLU A 94 -5.86 15.09 -13.79
C GLU A 94 -4.32 15.20 -13.85
N VAL A 95 -3.67 15.51 -12.72
CA VAL A 95 -2.21 15.51 -12.62
C VAL A 95 -1.65 14.11 -12.87
N SER A 96 -2.25 13.08 -12.29
CA SER A 96 -1.85 11.68 -12.49
C SER A 96 -1.95 11.25 -13.95
N LYS A 97 -3.07 11.54 -14.63
CA LYS A 97 -3.23 11.28 -16.06
C LYS A 97 -2.16 12.00 -16.88
N PHE A 98 -1.95 13.28 -16.62
CA PHE A 98 -0.96 14.08 -17.32
C PHE A 98 0.46 13.56 -17.14
N SER A 99 0.85 13.23 -15.91
CA SER A 99 2.17 12.67 -15.59
C SER A 99 2.40 11.33 -16.30
N LEU A 100 1.42 10.44 -16.32
CA LEU A 100 1.50 9.16 -17.03
C LEU A 100 1.61 9.36 -18.55
N LEU A 101 0.90 10.32 -19.13
CA LEU A 101 1.02 10.64 -20.56
C LEU A 101 2.37 11.27 -20.90
N LEU A 102 2.92 12.14 -20.04
CA LEU A 102 4.28 12.65 -20.18
C LEU A 102 5.31 11.52 -20.10
N LYS A 103 5.12 10.60 -19.16
CA LYS A 103 5.99 9.43 -18.98
C LYS A 103 5.98 8.50 -20.19
N LEU A 104 4.83 8.33 -20.84
CA LEU A 104 4.67 7.55 -22.06
C LEU A 104 5.53 8.08 -23.21
N ILE A 105 5.53 9.42 -23.40
CA ILE A 105 6.27 10.07 -24.50
C ILE A 105 7.69 10.48 -24.13
N GLU A 106 8.11 10.22 -22.90
CA GLU A 106 9.47 10.49 -22.45
C GLU A 106 10.48 9.73 -23.33
N ASN A 107 11.48 10.45 -23.84
CA ASN A 107 12.49 9.92 -24.76
C ASN A 107 11.94 9.42 -26.11
N GLU A 108 10.73 9.84 -26.52
CA GLU A 108 10.21 9.59 -27.87
C GLU A 108 10.62 10.72 -28.83
N THR A 109 10.88 10.36 -30.08
CA THR A 109 11.15 11.34 -31.15
C THR A 109 9.84 11.83 -31.77
N GLU A 110 9.87 13.02 -32.39
CA GLU A 110 8.72 13.57 -33.12
C GLU A 110 8.15 12.59 -34.17
N PRO A 111 8.98 11.93 -35.02
CA PRO A 111 8.47 10.92 -35.97
C PRO A 111 7.80 9.74 -35.31
N SER A 112 8.34 9.25 -34.18
CA SER A 112 7.76 8.14 -33.40
C SER A 112 6.36 8.51 -32.90
N VAL A 113 6.23 9.69 -32.28
CA VAL A 113 4.96 10.19 -31.75
C VAL A 113 3.94 10.42 -32.87
N MET A 114 4.33 11.04 -33.99
CA MET A 114 3.45 11.36 -35.12
C MET A 114 2.98 10.13 -35.89
N SER A 115 3.73 9.05 -35.90
CA SER A 115 3.36 7.78 -36.55
C SER A 115 2.22 7.04 -35.80
N SER A 116 2.01 7.35 -34.54
CA SER A 116 1.04 6.68 -33.66
C SER A 116 -0.26 7.50 -33.52
N LYS A 117 -1.36 6.97 -34.02
CA LYS A 117 -2.70 7.60 -33.91
C LYS A 117 -3.66 6.72 -33.12
N PRO A 118 -4.35 7.22 -32.07
CA PRO A 118 -4.14 8.56 -31.49
C PRO A 118 -2.74 8.70 -30.86
N ILE A 119 -2.21 9.92 -30.83
CA ILE A 119 -0.88 10.18 -30.28
C ILE A 119 -0.80 9.77 -28.81
N LEU A 120 -1.75 10.22 -28.00
CA LEU A 120 -1.89 9.85 -26.60
C LEU A 120 -3.14 8.98 -26.42
N PRO A 121 -3.10 7.93 -25.60
CA PRO A 121 -4.29 7.18 -25.24
C PRO A 121 -5.19 8.00 -24.33
N ASP A 122 -6.46 7.65 -24.32
CA ASP A 122 -7.39 8.09 -23.30
C ASP A 122 -7.17 7.26 -22.01
N LEU A 123 -7.10 7.91 -20.87
CA LEU A 123 -6.92 7.28 -19.56
C LEU A 123 -8.16 7.43 -18.67
N GLU A 124 -9.31 7.85 -19.23
CA GLU A 124 -10.54 7.99 -18.48
C GLU A 124 -11.01 6.67 -17.86
N GLU A 125 -10.75 5.54 -18.51
CA GLU A 125 -11.08 4.22 -17.99
C GLU A 125 -10.05 3.66 -17.00
N ASN A 126 -8.88 4.30 -16.93
CA ASN A 126 -7.78 3.83 -16.10
C ASN A 126 -7.65 4.61 -14.78
N ILE A 127 -7.81 5.93 -14.85
CA ILE A 127 -7.61 6.82 -13.70
C ILE A 127 -8.91 7.55 -13.43
N LYS A 128 -9.57 7.20 -12.33
CA LYS A 128 -10.91 7.63 -11.97
C LYS A 128 -10.92 8.55 -10.74
N CYS A 129 -11.93 9.44 -10.71
CA CYS A 129 -12.14 10.29 -9.55
C CYS A 129 -13.28 9.73 -8.69
N GLY A 130 -12.99 9.39 -7.44
CA GLY A 130 -13.98 8.89 -6.51
C GLY A 130 -13.42 8.49 -5.14
N ASN A 131 -14.29 8.22 -4.21
CA ASN A 131 -13.94 7.77 -2.87
C ASN A 131 -13.80 6.24 -2.87
N SER A 132 -12.58 5.76 -2.86
CA SER A 132 -12.25 4.32 -2.89
C SER A 132 -12.90 3.50 -1.75
N LEU A 133 -13.31 4.17 -0.67
CA LEU A 133 -13.87 3.52 0.52
C LEU A 133 -15.40 3.54 0.57
N VAL A 134 -16.07 4.22 -0.35
CA VAL A 134 -17.52 4.40 -0.33
C VAL A 134 -18.09 4.07 -1.70
N THR A 135 -19.02 3.13 -1.76
CA THR A 135 -19.75 2.77 -2.98
C THR A 135 -21.12 3.44 -3.03
N ASP A 136 -21.77 3.41 -4.18
CA ASP A 136 -23.15 3.89 -4.31
C ASP A 136 -24.12 3.11 -3.42
N GLU A 137 -23.91 1.81 -3.25
CA GLU A 137 -24.70 0.97 -2.33
C GLU A 137 -24.56 1.40 -0.87
N ASP A 138 -23.38 1.91 -0.46
CA ASP A 138 -23.16 2.38 0.90
C ASP A 138 -23.96 3.62 1.27
N VAL A 139 -24.27 4.45 0.29
CA VAL A 139 -25.04 5.70 0.47
C VAL A 139 -26.53 5.50 0.22
N GLU A 140 -26.92 4.40 -0.42
CA GLU A 140 -28.32 4.07 -0.70
C GLU A 140 -29.12 3.94 0.61
N GLY A 141 -30.27 4.58 0.67
CA GLY A 141 -31.14 4.60 1.86
C GLY A 141 -30.65 5.46 3.02
N LEU A 142 -29.50 6.13 2.89
CA LEU A 142 -29.07 7.13 3.86
C LEU A 142 -29.77 8.46 3.59
N ASN A 143 -30.18 9.14 4.68
CA ASN A 143 -30.70 10.50 4.58
C ASN A 143 -29.53 11.48 4.45
N ILE A 144 -29.04 11.68 3.23
CA ILE A 144 -27.91 12.56 2.88
C ILE A 144 -28.38 13.64 1.90
N THR A 145 -27.76 14.80 1.95
CA THR A 145 -28.03 15.91 1.02
C THR A 145 -27.27 15.69 -0.30
N MET A 146 -27.68 16.38 -1.36
CA MET A 146 -26.90 16.42 -2.61
C MET A 146 -25.49 16.97 -2.41
N GLU A 147 -25.32 17.91 -1.49
CA GLU A 147 -24.02 18.46 -1.13
C GLU A 147 -23.13 17.37 -0.46
N ASP A 148 -23.72 16.60 0.47
CA ASP A 148 -23.00 15.47 1.07
C ASP A 148 -22.57 14.46 0.00
N LEU A 149 -23.46 14.12 -0.94
CA LEU A 149 -23.16 13.17 -2.02
C LEU A 149 -22.01 13.66 -2.91
N ILE A 150 -22.01 14.95 -3.28
CA ILE A 150 -20.94 15.57 -4.05
C ILE A 150 -19.60 15.54 -3.28
N ASN A 151 -19.63 15.73 -1.96
CA ASN A 151 -18.44 15.71 -1.11
C ASN A 151 -17.94 14.28 -0.87
N ILE A 152 -18.84 13.32 -0.66
CA ILE A 152 -18.52 11.89 -0.46
C ILE A 152 -17.90 11.29 -1.72
N ARG A 153 -18.44 11.61 -2.90
CA ARG A 153 -18.05 11.06 -4.21
C ARG A 153 -17.97 9.53 -4.20
N PRO A 154 -19.07 8.83 -3.96
CA PRO A 154 -19.07 7.37 -4.01
C PRO A 154 -18.46 6.88 -5.32
N PHE A 155 -17.83 5.71 -5.29
CA PHE A 155 -17.15 5.16 -6.45
C PHE A 155 -17.59 3.71 -6.69
N ASP A 156 -18.11 3.45 -7.89
CA ASP A 156 -18.43 2.09 -8.32
C ASP A 156 -17.20 1.40 -8.91
N TRP A 157 -16.75 0.35 -8.24
CA TRP A 157 -15.58 -0.44 -8.69
C TRP A 157 -15.85 -1.21 -9.99
N GLN A 158 -17.10 -1.29 -10.47
CA GLN A 158 -17.42 -1.80 -11.80
C GLN A 158 -16.98 -0.86 -12.93
N GLU A 159 -16.79 0.42 -12.64
CA GLU A 159 -16.36 1.44 -13.60
C GLU A 159 -14.88 1.38 -13.97
N ILE A 160 -14.09 0.57 -13.25
CA ILE A 160 -12.67 0.44 -13.50
C ILE A 160 -12.32 -1.03 -13.73
N ASN A 161 -11.48 -1.31 -14.72
CA ASN A 161 -11.06 -2.68 -15.06
C ASN A 161 -12.25 -3.65 -15.28
N GLY A 162 -13.41 -3.15 -15.65
CA GLY A 162 -14.63 -3.97 -15.82
C GLY A 162 -15.12 -4.65 -14.54
N GLY A 163 -14.70 -4.16 -13.37
CA GLY A 163 -15.00 -4.76 -12.07
C GLY A 163 -14.12 -5.94 -11.69
N ASP A 164 -13.14 -6.30 -12.53
CA ASP A 164 -12.17 -7.35 -12.22
C ASP A 164 -11.21 -6.91 -11.12
N LYS A 165 -10.74 -7.89 -10.35
CA LYS A 165 -9.76 -7.69 -9.28
C LYS A 165 -8.36 -7.42 -9.83
N PHE A 166 -7.51 -6.83 -8.98
CA PHE A 166 -6.15 -6.44 -9.30
C PHE A 166 -5.12 -7.49 -8.86
N ASP A 167 -4.02 -7.63 -9.61
CA ASP A 167 -2.89 -8.45 -9.21
C ASP A 167 -2.04 -7.75 -8.15
N VAL A 168 -1.98 -6.42 -8.24
CA VAL A 168 -1.23 -5.58 -7.30
C VAL A 168 -2.03 -4.34 -6.94
N ILE A 169 -2.07 -4.04 -5.64
CA ILE A 169 -2.43 -2.71 -5.16
C ILE A 169 -1.24 -2.14 -4.41
N ILE A 170 -0.73 -1.01 -4.89
CA ILE A 170 0.48 -0.37 -4.34
C ILE A 170 0.20 1.12 -4.10
N GLY A 171 0.72 1.70 -3.01
CA GLY A 171 0.50 3.12 -2.78
C GLY A 171 0.88 3.61 -1.39
N ASN A 172 0.43 4.83 -1.10
CA ASN A 172 0.59 5.51 0.17
C ASN A 172 -0.77 6.06 0.63
N PRO A 173 -1.60 5.25 1.31
CA PRO A 173 -2.93 5.65 1.72
C PRO A 173 -2.90 6.81 2.73
N PRO A 174 -3.95 7.65 2.83
CA PRO A 174 -3.98 8.79 3.74
C PRO A 174 -4.00 8.39 5.22
N TYR A 175 -3.15 9.05 6.04
CA TYR A 175 -3.05 8.84 7.49
C TYR A 175 -3.90 9.88 8.21
N VAL A 176 -5.16 9.55 8.50
CA VAL A 176 -6.13 10.42 9.15
C VAL A 176 -6.72 9.73 10.35
N LYS A 177 -6.49 10.29 11.54
CA LYS A 177 -7.02 9.75 12.79
C LYS A 177 -8.54 9.94 12.88
N THR A 178 -9.22 9.07 13.60
CA THR A 178 -10.69 9.13 13.82
C THR A 178 -11.18 10.51 14.27
N GLU A 179 -10.41 11.23 15.10
CA GLU A 179 -10.78 12.58 15.57
C GLU A 179 -10.83 13.59 14.41
N ASP A 180 -9.90 13.48 13.48
CA ASP A 180 -9.84 14.36 12.31
C ASP A 180 -10.82 13.89 11.23
N ILE A 181 -11.06 12.59 11.10
CA ILE A 181 -12.13 12.06 10.23
C ILE A 181 -13.47 12.70 10.60
N LYS A 182 -13.81 12.78 11.89
CA LYS A 182 -15.05 13.40 12.36
C LYS A 182 -15.17 14.89 12.08
N LYS A 183 -14.04 15.59 11.89
CA LYS A 183 -14.02 17.03 11.59
C LYS A 183 -14.04 17.30 10.08
N LEU A 184 -13.39 16.45 9.31
CA LEU A 184 -13.12 16.65 7.89
C LEU A 184 -14.18 15.99 6.98
N HIS A 185 -14.90 15.00 7.50
CA HIS A 185 -15.84 14.18 6.72
C HIS A 185 -17.28 14.38 7.20
N THR A 186 -18.23 14.08 6.32
CA THR A 186 -19.64 14.14 6.64
C THR A 186 -20.02 13.07 7.68
N ASN A 187 -21.11 13.29 8.41
CA ASN A 187 -21.62 12.29 9.35
C ASN A 187 -22.00 10.98 8.65
N ALA A 188 -22.38 11.03 7.37
CA ALA A 188 -22.70 9.86 6.56
C ALA A 188 -21.43 9.04 6.28
N GLU A 189 -20.36 9.67 5.80
CA GLU A 189 -19.07 9.00 5.61
C GLU A 189 -18.55 8.35 6.90
N VAL A 190 -18.61 9.06 8.02
CA VAL A 190 -18.18 8.51 9.32
C VAL A 190 -18.98 7.26 9.69
N LYS A 191 -20.29 7.20 9.37
CA LYS A 191 -21.11 6.01 9.58
C LYS A 191 -20.70 4.86 8.67
N ILE A 192 -20.41 5.15 7.40
CA ILE A 192 -19.95 4.16 6.42
C ILE A 192 -18.58 3.60 6.84
N TYR A 193 -17.61 4.46 7.18
CA TYR A 193 -16.30 4.04 7.63
C TYR A 193 -16.34 3.13 8.88
N LYS A 194 -17.33 3.31 9.75
CA LYS A 194 -17.54 2.45 10.91
C LYS A 194 -18.08 1.04 10.58
N LYS A 195 -18.56 0.81 9.36
CA LYS A 195 -18.98 -0.52 8.91
C LYS A 195 -17.81 -1.44 8.56
N TYR A 196 -16.64 -0.86 8.28
CA TYR A 196 -15.43 -1.64 7.99
C TYR A 196 -15.03 -2.50 9.18
N GLY A 197 -14.61 -3.75 8.93
CA GLY A 197 -14.16 -4.69 9.93
C GLY A 197 -12.93 -4.22 10.70
N SER A 198 -12.02 -3.50 10.03
CA SER A 198 -10.83 -2.88 10.62
C SER A 198 -11.12 -1.63 11.44
N SER A 199 -12.35 -1.09 11.37
CA SER A 199 -12.78 0.11 12.09
C SER A 199 -13.04 -0.24 13.56
N HIS A 200 -12.03 -0.05 14.41
CA HIS A 200 -12.12 -0.35 15.84
C HIS A 200 -11.61 0.84 16.68
N LYS A 201 -12.36 1.22 17.72
CA LYS A 201 -12.01 2.32 18.63
C LYS A 201 -11.63 3.61 17.88
N GLN A 202 -10.44 4.13 18.14
CA GLN A 202 -9.87 5.29 17.45
C GLN A 202 -8.98 4.84 16.29
N PHE A 203 -9.60 4.23 15.27
CA PHE A 203 -8.89 3.76 14.07
C PHE A 203 -8.26 4.90 13.25
N ASP A 204 -7.33 4.54 12.40
CA ASP A 204 -6.76 5.45 11.40
C ASP A 204 -7.30 5.09 10.01
N LYS A 205 -7.50 6.07 9.14
CA LYS A 205 -8.13 5.89 7.82
C LYS A 205 -7.40 4.85 6.96
N TYR A 206 -6.05 4.74 7.06
CA TYR A 206 -5.30 3.75 6.30
C TYR A 206 -5.65 2.29 6.64
N TYR A 207 -6.25 2.00 7.81
CA TYR A 207 -6.76 0.65 8.13
C TYR A 207 -7.84 0.24 7.14
N LEU A 208 -8.74 1.17 6.82
CA LEU A 208 -9.84 0.95 5.87
C LEU A 208 -9.30 0.73 4.45
N PHE A 209 -8.24 1.45 4.07
CA PHE A 209 -7.58 1.27 2.78
C PHE A 209 -6.88 -0.09 2.67
N ILE A 210 -6.30 -0.61 3.75
CA ILE A 210 -5.74 -1.97 3.77
C ILE A 210 -6.86 -2.99 3.58
N GLU A 211 -7.97 -2.89 4.33
CA GLU A 211 -9.12 -3.79 4.19
C GLU A 211 -9.68 -3.73 2.78
N LYS A 212 -9.92 -2.52 2.23
CA LYS A 212 -10.43 -2.34 0.88
C LYS A 212 -9.50 -2.92 -0.18
N ALA A 213 -8.19 -2.71 -0.04
CA ALA A 213 -7.21 -3.30 -0.95
C ALA A 213 -7.27 -4.84 -0.94
N LEU A 214 -7.43 -5.46 0.24
CA LEU A 214 -7.57 -6.92 0.36
C LEU A 214 -8.85 -7.44 -0.31
N ASP A 215 -9.91 -6.64 -0.35
CA ASP A 215 -11.16 -6.99 -1.06
C ASP A 215 -10.99 -6.89 -2.58
N LEU A 216 -10.11 -6.00 -3.05
CA LEU A 216 -9.92 -5.69 -4.47
C LEU A 216 -8.80 -6.48 -5.14
N ILE A 217 -7.90 -7.13 -4.41
CA ILE A 217 -6.87 -7.99 -5.00
C ILE A 217 -7.40 -9.39 -5.32
N ASN A 218 -6.87 -10.00 -6.39
CA ASN A 218 -7.23 -11.35 -6.81
C ASN A 218 -6.57 -12.45 -5.96
N GLU A 219 -6.86 -13.70 -6.25
CA GLU A 219 -6.13 -14.85 -5.68
C GLU A 219 -4.64 -14.77 -6.11
N ASN A 220 -3.73 -14.86 -5.16
CA ASN A 220 -2.29 -14.63 -5.33
C ASN A 220 -1.87 -13.18 -5.61
N GLY A 221 -2.78 -12.23 -5.52
CA GLY A 221 -2.48 -10.80 -5.57
C GLY A 221 -1.73 -10.31 -4.34
N LEU A 222 -1.07 -9.15 -4.48
CA LEU A 222 -0.30 -8.50 -3.43
C LEU A 222 -0.76 -7.06 -3.20
N MET A 223 -0.93 -6.68 -1.96
CA MET A 223 -1.00 -5.29 -1.53
C MET A 223 0.33 -4.88 -0.93
N CYS A 224 0.87 -3.73 -1.34
CA CYS A 224 2.10 -3.16 -0.80
C CYS A 224 1.91 -1.67 -0.49
N TYR A 225 1.81 -1.35 0.79
CA TYR A 225 1.60 0.02 1.26
C TYR A 225 2.73 0.51 2.14
N ILE A 226 3.04 1.81 2.02
CA ILE A 226 3.78 2.52 3.06
C ILE A 226 2.79 3.06 4.07
N VAL A 227 2.95 2.68 5.35
CA VAL A 227 2.00 3.01 6.43
C VAL A 227 2.74 3.30 7.73
N PRO A 228 2.13 4.04 8.67
CA PRO A 228 2.69 4.18 10.02
C PRO A 228 2.80 2.82 10.71
N ASN A 229 3.96 2.53 11.33
CA ASN A 229 4.21 1.25 12.01
C ASN A 229 3.42 1.09 13.32
N LYS A 230 2.75 2.13 13.79
CA LYS A 230 1.96 2.10 15.03
C LYS A 230 0.86 1.02 15.06
N PHE A 231 0.40 0.52 13.89
CA PHE A 231 -0.58 -0.57 13.85
C PHE A 231 -0.08 -1.85 14.54
N LEU A 232 1.24 -2.01 14.66
CA LEU A 232 1.85 -3.15 15.36
C LEU A 232 1.48 -3.16 16.87
N HIS A 233 1.31 -1.98 17.48
CA HIS A 233 1.24 -1.84 18.93
C HIS A 233 -0.05 -1.22 19.44
N THR A 234 -0.78 -0.45 18.62
CA THR A 234 -1.96 0.27 19.07
C THR A 234 -3.16 -0.67 19.24
N GLU A 235 -3.95 -0.44 20.28
CA GLU A 235 -5.18 -1.18 20.56
C GLU A 235 -6.21 -0.98 19.43
N SER A 236 -6.26 0.21 18.84
CA SER A 236 -7.17 0.50 17.71
C SER A 236 -6.91 -0.33 16.46
N ALA A 237 -5.70 -0.91 16.31
CA ALA A 237 -5.33 -1.76 15.18
C ALA A 237 -5.58 -3.26 15.42
N GLU A 238 -6.17 -3.63 16.53
CA GLU A 238 -6.49 -5.01 16.90
C GLU A 238 -7.19 -5.78 15.77
N LYS A 239 -8.29 -5.23 15.26
CA LYS A 239 -9.05 -5.87 14.18
C LYS A 239 -8.27 -5.94 12.86
N LEU A 240 -7.48 -4.91 12.56
CA LEU A 240 -6.59 -4.93 11.41
C LEU A 240 -5.54 -6.04 11.54
N ARG A 241 -4.88 -6.16 12.70
CA ARG A 241 -3.89 -7.23 12.93
C ARG A 241 -4.48 -8.61 12.75
N LEU A 242 -5.68 -8.87 13.30
CA LEU A 242 -6.41 -10.12 13.07
C LEU A 242 -6.64 -10.40 11.59
N MET A 243 -7.07 -9.39 10.84
CA MET A 243 -7.38 -9.50 9.41
C MET A 243 -6.16 -9.87 8.56
N ILE A 244 -4.97 -9.29 8.86
CA ILE A 244 -3.76 -9.46 8.05
C ILE A 244 -2.80 -10.52 8.60
N LYS A 245 -2.98 -11.02 9.81
CA LYS A 245 -2.05 -11.90 10.53
C LYS A 245 -1.51 -13.04 9.68
N ASP A 246 -2.40 -13.81 9.06
CA ASP A 246 -2.03 -15.00 8.30
C ASP A 246 -1.56 -14.68 6.87
N LYS A 247 -1.84 -13.46 6.40
CA LYS A 247 -1.62 -13.00 5.03
C LYS A 247 -0.44 -12.04 4.88
N ILE A 248 0.09 -11.49 5.97
CA ILE A 248 1.26 -10.58 5.91
C ILE A 248 2.49 -11.36 5.45
N VAL A 249 3.05 -10.93 4.33
CA VAL A 249 4.20 -11.59 3.67
C VAL A 249 5.51 -10.97 4.14
N LYS A 250 5.56 -9.62 4.12
CA LYS A 250 6.79 -8.85 4.34
C LYS A 250 6.50 -7.56 5.10
N LEU A 251 7.41 -7.20 5.99
CA LEU A 251 7.38 -5.95 6.74
C LEU A 251 8.79 -5.37 6.86
N ASP A 252 9.02 -4.24 6.21
CA ASP A 252 10.20 -3.41 6.41
C ASP A 252 9.84 -2.29 7.39
N ASP A 253 10.35 -2.35 8.61
CA ASP A 253 10.08 -1.35 9.66
C ASP A 253 11.22 -0.34 9.73
N PHE A 254 10.92 0.92 9.47
CA PHE A 254 11.88 2.02 9.49
C PHE A 254 12.15 2.56 10.91
N GLY A 255 11.48 2.03 11.94
CA GLY A 255 11.69 2.47 13.31
C GLY A 255 11.64 3.99 13.44
N ALA A 256 12.76 4.59 13.86
CA ALA A 256 12.90 6.04 14.03
C ALA A 256 13.36 6.78 12.75
N VAL A 257 13.66 6.07 11.66
CA VAL A 257 14.09 6.69 10.41
C VAL A 257 12.92 7.45 9.78
N GLN A 258 13.11 8.74 9.53
CA GLN A 258 12.09 9.58 8.93
C GLN A 258 12.16 9.54 7.41
N LEU A 259 11.10 9.02 6.79
CA LEU A 259 10.96 8.99 5.33
C LEU A 259 10.38 10.30 4.76
N PHE A 260 9.64 11.05 5.57
CA PHE A 260 8.98 12.29 5.16
C PHE A 260 9.63 13.49 5.86
N LYS A 261 10.08 14.49 5.10
CA LYS A 261 10.85 15.63 5.61
C LYS A 261 10.05 16.51 6.60
N ASP A 262 8.74 16.62 6.41
CA ASP A 262 7.89 17.59 7.12
C ASP A 262 7.01 16.98 8.22
N LYS A 263 7.09 15.66 8.44
CA LYS A 263 6.24 14.96 9.42
C LYS A 263 7.03 13.87 10.14
N THR A 264 6.98 13.91 11.47
CA THR A 264 7.50 12.82 12.31
C THR A 264 6.52 11.64 12.27
N ILE A 265 6.68 10.76 11.28
CA ILE A 265 5.89 9.54 11.14
C ILE A 265 6.86 8.36 11.11
N TYR A 266 6.75 7.48 12.07
CA TYR A 266 7.44 6.20 12.06
C TYR A 266 6.73 5.28 11.08
N SER A 267 7.37 4.99 9.98
CA SER A 267 6.75 4.30 8.85
C SER A 267 7.22 2.86 8.73
N SER A 268 6.45 2.06 8.02
CA SER A 268 6.83 0.72 7.56
C SER A 268 6.33 0.51 6.13
N ILE A 269 6.99 -0.38 5.38
CA ILE A 269 6.44 -0.93 4.14
C ILE A 269 5.82 -2.27 4.48
N LEU A 270 4.51 -2.37 4.28
CA LEU A 270 3.69 -3.51 4.60
C LEU A 270 3.27 -4.21 3.30
N THR A 271 3.65 -5.48 3.14
CA THR A 271 3.20 -6.33 2.03
C THR A 271 2.30 -7.44 2.55
N VAL A 272 1.08 -7.51 2.03
CA VAL A 272 0.06 -8.51 2.40
C VAL A 272 -0.45 -9.17 1.14
N GLY A 273 -0.57 -10.50 1.18
CA GLY A 273 -1.17 -11.29 0.10
C GLY A 273 -2.59 -11.72 0.41
N THR A 274 -3.15 -12.56 -0.44
CA THR A 274 -4.46 -13.20 -0.22
C THR A 274 -4.32 -14.61 0.37
N THR A 275 -3.20 -15.27 0.12
CA THR A 275 -2.91 -16.61 0.63
C THR A 275 -2.23 -16.56 1.99
N ASN A 276 -2.53 -17.56 2.82
CA ASN A 276 -1.88 -17.70 4.11
C ASN A 276 -0.41 -18.08 3.93
N VAL A 277 0.45 -17.45 4.69
CA VAL A 277 1.90 -17.74 4.74
C VAL A 277 2.30 -18.10 6.16
N GLU A 278 3.21 -19.07 6.30
CA GLU A 278 3.62 -19.58 7.62
C GLU A 278 4.55 -18.61 8.37
N LYS A 279 5.31 -17.81 7.64
CA LYS A 279 6.33 -16.92 8.20
C LYS A 279 6.19 -15.51 7.63
N LEU A 280 6.44 -14.53 8.48
CA LEU A 280 6.62 -13.12 8.08
C LEU A 280 8.11 -12.87 7.80
N ALA A 281 8.42 -12.31 6.66
CA ALA A 281 9.74 -11.74 6.39
C ALA A 281 9.81 -10.33 7.03
N TYR A 282 10.54 -10.20 8.12
CA TYR A 282 10.68 -8.95 8.88
C TYR A 282 12.10 -8.41 8.82
N ARG A 283 12.23 -7.10 8.73
CA ARG A 283 13.50 -6.40 8.79
C ARG A 283 13.31 -5.02 9.39
N THR A 284 14.25 -4.62 10.28
CA THR A 284 14.42 -3.23 10.70
C THR A 284 15.31 -2.50 9.71
N VAL A 285 14.94 -1.31 9.29
CA VAL A 285 15.68 -0.48 8.32
C VAL A 285 16.24 0.75 9.02
N ASP A 286 17.51 0.74 9.35
CA ASP A 286 18.19 1.84 10.04
C ASP A 286 18.64 2.96 9.08
N ASN A 287 18.79 2.63 7.79
CA ASN A 287 19.18 3.58 6.76
C ASN A 287 18.52 3.23 5.43
N VAL A 288 17.87 4.22 4.80
CA VAL A 288 17.19 4.06 3.51
C VAL A 288 18.15 3.57 2.40
N ALA A 289 19.43 3.92 2.47
CA ALA A 289 20.43 3.43 1.52
C ALA A 289 20.59 1.90 1.55
N HIS A 290 20.32 1.26 2.69
CA HIS A 290 20.40 -0.19 2.86
C HIS A 290 19.29 -0.94 2.12
N LEU A 291 18.23 -0.26 1.68
CA LEU A 291 17.17 -0.86 0.85
C LEU A 291 17.68 -1.36 -0.53
N TRP A 292 18.81 -0.82 -0.99
CA TRP A 292 19.38 -1.09 -2.31
C TRP A 292 20.63 -1.97 -2.27
N ASN A 293 21.06 -2.38 -1.07
CA ASN A 293 22.24 -3.21 -0.92
C ASN A 293 21.83 -4.67 -0.74
N ASP A 294 21.97 -5.46 -1.80
CA ASP A 294 21.63 -6.90 -1.82
C ASP A 294 22.42 -7.70 -0.75
N GLU A 295 23.56 -7.18 -0.28
CA GLU A 295 24.35 -7.80 0.80
C GLU A 295 23.71 -7.63 2.20
N VAL A 296 22.76 -6.68 2.35
CA VAL A 296 22.09 -6.37 3.62
C VAL A 296 20.66 -6.91 3.67
N GLU A 297 20.19 -7.59 2.62
CA GLU A 297 18.83 -8.18 2.57
C GLU A 297 18.67 -9.41 3.48
N GLN A 298 19.06 -9.32 4.75
CA GLN A 298 18.74 -10.39 5.69
C GLN A 298 17.39 -10.10 6.36
N TYR A 299 16.37 -10.80 5.88
CA TYR A 299 15.07 -10.86 6.56
C TYR A 299 15.09 -11.94 7.63
N SER A 300 14.66 -11.57 8.82
CA SER A 300 14.31 -12.55 9.85
C SER A 300 12.97 -13.18 9.49
N LEU A 301 12.93 -14.51 9.38
CA LEU A 301 11.71 -15.26 9.11
C LEU A 301 11.00 -15.57 10.43
N ILE A 302 10.01 -14.75 10.77
CA ILE A 302 9.27 -14.83 12.03
C ILE A 302 8.05 -15.76 11.85
N PRO A 303 7.96 -16.87 12.59
CA PRO A 303 6.77 -17.74 12.57
C PRO A 303 5.51 -16.96 13.00
N LYS A 304 4.41 -17.10 12.28
CA LYS A 304 3.15 -16.39 12.58
C LYS A 304 2.60 -16.69 13.98
N GLN A 305 2.84 -17.87 14.50
CA GLN A 305 2.51 -18.26 15.88
C GLN A 305 3.26 -17.42 16.92
N GLY A 306 4.40 -16.81 16.55
CA GLY A 306 5.20 -15.93 17.40
C GLY A 306 4.75 -14.47 17.40
N LEU A 307 3.95 -14.04 16.44
CA LEU A 307 3.52 -12.63 16.31
C LEU A 307 2.66 -12.14 17.49
N ASN A 308 2.01 -13.06 18.21
CA ASN A 308 1.15 -12.73 19.36
C ASN A 308 1.87 -12.82 20.71
N CYS A 309 3.16 -13.09 20.74
CA CYS A 309 3.84 -13.35 21.98
C CYS A 309 4.41 -12.09 22.64
N MET A 310 3.55 -11.34 23.30
CA MET A 310 3.99 -10.59 24.47
C MET A 310 4.35 -11.63 25.53
N PRO A 311 5.59 -11.62 26.10
CA PRO A 311 6.06 -12.70 26.99
C PRO A 311 5.26 -12.92 28.26
N TRP A 312 4.47 -11.92 28.66
CA TRP A 312 3.64 -11.96 29.88
C TRP A 312 2.23 -12.51 29.68
N ALA A 313 1.87 -12.82 28.46
CA ALA A 313 0.48 -13.09 28.11
C ALA A 313 0.10 -14.59 28.15
N GLU A 314 0.98 -15.51 28.59
CA GLU A 314 0.67 -16.96 28.63
C GLU A 314 -0.41 -17.37 29.62
N ASN A 315 -0.68 -16.56 30.66
CA ASN A 315 -1.67 -16.88 31.70
C ASN A 315 -2.97 -16.05 31.65
N SER A 316 -3.04 -15.08 30.73
CA SER A 316 -4.27 -14.36 30.44
C SER A 316 -4.90 -14.99 29.20
N ASN A 317 -6.24 -15.00 29.12
CA ASN A 317 -6.99 -15.36 27.91
C ASN A 317 -6.57 -14.42 26.77
N ILE A 318 -5.40 -14.70 26.14
CA ILE A 318 -4.85 -13.89 25.08
C ILE A 318 -5.68 -14.15 23.86
N ASN A 319 -6.48 -13.18 23.54
CA ASN A 319 -7.09 -13.08 22.25
C ASN A 319 -5.98 -12.84 21.20
N ASP A 320 -6.14 -13.39 20.01
CA ASP A 320 -5.23 -13.22 18.85
C ASP A 320 -5.01 -11.77 18.40
N ASP A 321 -5.59 -10.82 19.09
CA ASP A 321 -5.67 -9.37 18.84
C ASP A 321 -4.60 -8.53 19.55
N SER A 322 -3.77 -9.15 20.39
CA SER A 322 -2.72 -8.46 21.15
C SER A 322 -1.72 -7.73 20.26
N PRO A 323 -1.04 -6.69 20.80
CA PRO A 323 0.06 -6.02 20.11
C PRO A 323 1.12 -7.01 19.64
N TRP A 324 1.60 -6.81 18.43
CA TRP A 324 2.67 -7.65 17.88
C TRP A 324 4.01 -7.17 18.40
N LEU A 325 4.76 -8.07 18.99
CA LEU A 325 6.17 -7.87 19.27
C LEU A 325 6.97 -8.49 18.12
N VAL A 326 7.46 -7.64 17.24
CA VAL A 326 8.27 -8.04 16.10
C VAL A 326 9.68 -7.49 16.29
N SER A 327 10.68 -8.35 16.26
CA SER A 327 12.10 -7.95 16.37
C SER A 327 12.96 -8.95 15.61
N ASP A 328 14.01 -8.46 14.98
CA ASP A 328 15.10 -9.22 14.39
C ASP A 328 16.31 -9.37 15.33
N ASP A 329 16.25 -8.81 16.55
CA ASP A 329 17.29 -8.95 17.57
C ASP A 329 17.14 -10.25 18.37
N ASP A 330 17.97 -11.23 18.02
CA ASP A 330 18.02 -12.54 18.70
C ASP A 330 18.34 -12.44 20.20
N VAL A 331 19.15 -11.46 20.59
CA VAL A 331 19.49 -11.24 22.00
C VAL A 331 18.26 -10.76 22.75
N TYR A 332 17.55 -9.77 22.21
CA TYR A 332 16.32 -9.26 22.77
C TYR A 332 15.26 -10.37 22.88
N LEU A 333 15.02 -11.12 21.81
CA LEU A 333 14.06 -12.25 21.80
C LEU A 333 14.44 -13.34 22.81
N SER A 334 15.75 -13.64 22.95
CA SER A 334 16.26 -14.58 23.95
C SER A 334 16.06 -14.08 25.39
N MET A 335 16.35 -12.80 25.63
CA MET A 335 16.10 -12.15 26.91
C MET A 335 14.63 -12.18 27.31
N MET A 336 13.76 -11.85 26.37
CA MET A 336 12.30 -11.85 26.57
C MET A 336 11.79 -13.25 26.86
N LYS A 337 12.25 -14.28 26.15
CA LYS A 337 11.93 -15.69 26.45
C LYS A 337 12.34 -16.10 27.86
N LYS A 338 13.54 -15.70 28.32
CA LYS A 338 14.04 -16.00 29.67
C LYS A 338 13.28 -15.22 30.76
N ALA A 339 12.90 -13.99 30.46
CA ALA A 339 12.16 -13.14 31.40
C ALA A 339 10.70 -13.58 31.55
N ARG A 340 10.12 -14.27 30.57
CA ARG A 340 8.71 -14.68 30.48
C ARG A 340 8.15 -15.29 31.75
N ALA A 341 8.92 -16.18 32.40
CA ALA A 341 8.49 -16.84 33.63
C ALA A 341 8.54 -15.93 34.88
N LYS A 342 9.08 -14.72 34.77
CA LYS A 342 9.32 -13.80 35.89
C LYS A 342 8.66 -12.44 35.72
N ILE A 343 8.03 -12.19 34.56
CA ILE A 343 7.35 -10.92 34.29
C ILE A 343 5.93 -11.01 34.85
N VAL A 344 5.56 -9.99 35.62
CA VAL A 344 4.22 -9.77 36.13
C VAL A 344 3.73 -8.46 35.50
N SER A 345 2.46 -8.42 35.11
CA SER A 345 1.87 -7.17 34.58
C SER A 345 1.90 -6.08 35.63
N LEU A 346 2.28 -4.87 35.26
CA LEU A 346 2.24 -3.74 36.18
C LEU A 346 0.81 -3.50 36.71
N ALA A 347 -0.20 -3.77 35.88
CA ALA A 347 -1.61 -3.69 36.27
C ALA A 347 -2.03 -4.72 37.36
N ASP A 348 -1.26 -5.82 37.49
CA ASP A 348 -1.50 -6.81 38.55
C ASP A 348 -0.89 -6.41 39.90
N ILE A 349 -0.02 -5.38 39.90
CA ILE A 349 0.70 -4.93 41.08
C ILE A 349 0.22 -3.56 41.53
N VAL A 350 -0.19 -2.69 40.61
CA VAL A 350 -0.59 -1.30 40.91
C VAL A 350 -1.75 -0.89 40.05
N ASP A 351 -2.62 -0.04 40.57
CA ASP A 351 -3.62 0.67 39.80
C ASP A 351 -2.96 1.81 39.04
N ILE A 352 -3.08 1.78 37.72
CA ILE A 352 -2.52 2.80 36.84
C ILE A 352 -3.62 3.78 36.43
N TYR A 353 -3.51 5.02 36.87
CA TYR A 353 -4.42 6.09 36.48
C TYR A 353 -3.71 7.01 35.47
N ASN A 354 -4.44 7.45 34.46
CA ASN A 354 -3.98 8.55 33.62
C ASN A 354 -3.83 9.80 34.48
N GLY A 355 -2.63 10.28 34.66
CA GLY A 355 -2.38 11.58 35.28
C GLY A 355 -3.08 12.68 34.50
N ILE A 356 -3.26 13.84 35.13
CA ILE A 356 -3.80 15.04 34.45
C ILE A 356 -2.88 15.33 33.27
N GLN A 357 -3.41 15.20 32.06
CA GLN A 357 -2.74 15.71 30.85
C GLN A 357 -2.80 17.24 30.94
N THR A 358 -1.82 17.82 31.58
CA THR A 358 -1.58 19.26 31.44
C THR A 358 -1.14 19.48 30.02
N LEU A 359 -2.00 20.07 29.20
CA LEU A 359 -1.56 20.84 28.05
C LEU A 359 -0.61 21.90 28.61
N SER A 360 0.68 21.59 28.55
CA SER A 360 1.72 22.53 28.93
C SER A 360 1.75 23.68 27.92
N LEU A 361 0.87 24.60 28.10
CA LEU A 361 1.07 25.98 27.67
C LEU A 361 2.04 26.63 28.66
N ILE A 362 3.32 26.26 28.57
CA ILE A 362 4.36 27.07 29.16
C ILE A 362 4.71 28.13 28.11
N HIS A 363 3.97 29.22 28.12
CA HIS A 363 4.50 30.50 27.75
C HIS A 363 5.12 31.10 29.00
N ILE A 364 6.41 30.99 29.12
CA ILE A 364 7.22 31.89 29.95
C ILE A 364 8.15 32.61 29.00
#